data_d524ec5a5b656aada07cdfc075d3ac4b
#
_entry.id   d524ec5a5b656aada07cdfc075d3ac4b
#
_cell.length_a   1.000
_cell.length_b   1.000
_cell.length_c   1.000
_cell.angle_alpha   90.00
_cell.angle_beta   90.00
_cell.angle_gamma   90.00
#
_symmetry.space_group_name_H-M   'P 1'
#
loop_
_entity.id
_entity.type
_entity.pdbx_description
1 polymer ?
#
loop_
_entity_poly.entity_id
_entity_poly.type
_entity_poly.pdbx_seq_one_letter_code
_entity_poly.pdbx_strand_id
1 'polypeptide(L)'
;MNVVVYVSDALRTDHLGCYGARYVNTKTIDDLADGGVRYSHAISAAPWTAPSTTSIVTGMYAHHHGYLHWDAQLDPSIETWFRAFSAHGYEVASFVFDTNYLFKDLPEANVLGTSETLDAAFEWLRANRDAPFFLYVHNWATHMPYDILHADRKDWLAAKTEIIDGIQSDSASALDSMRESYRAAVERQSEVLVASFLEELELLGLRENTVFAFLSDHGESWGERFAAKGDVKGVYHMHGATLFDEIVEVPLILSAPGRLEPDVVSSQVRSVDLMPTLLDLAGLPARETDGESLLRIDGDRPAVIAGTDMGALTKLAVRKPPWKLILDVESGAEEAYNLELDPRELHSRPADAPPELREIVFRELESAERHELTEEEEATVAKRLSDLGYL
;
A
#
# COMPACT_ATOMS: atom_id res chain seq x y z
N MET A 1 -12.28 19.51 11.43
CA MET A 1 -12.40 18.25 10.68
C MET A 1 -11.22 17.39 11.08
N ASN A 2 -11.48 16.11 11.32
CA ASN A 2 -10.44 15.14 11.64
C ASN A 2 -10.08 14.31 10.39
N VAL A 3 -8.91 13.72 10.38
CA VAL A 3 -8.48 12.82 9.32
C VAL A 3 -7.96 11.52 9.96
N VAL A 4 -8.46 10.40 9.47
CA VAL A 4 -7.95 9.07 9.76
C VAL A 4 -7.50 8.43 8.45
N VAL A 5 -6.28 7.97 8.39
CA VAL A 5 -5.77 7.12 7.30
C VAL A 5 -5.53 5.74 7.86
N TYR A 6 -6.32 4.77 7.41
CA TYR A 6 -6.23 3.38 7.82
C TYR A 6 -5.67 2.54 6.68
N VAL A 7 -4.45 2.07 6.83
CA VAL A 7 -3.76 1.21 5.87
C VAL A 7 -3.85 -0.24 6.34
N SER A 8 -4.34 -1.11 5.47
CA SER A 8 -4.29 -2.57 5.63
C SER A 8 -3.15 -3.11 4.77
N ASP A 9 -2.07 -3.56 5.40
CA ASP A 9 -0.87 -4.03 4.72
C ASP A 9 -1.15 -5.25 3.84
N ALA A 10 -0.66 -5.24 2.61
CA ALA A 10 -0.77 -6.35 1.65
C ALA A 10 -2.22 -6.79 1.32
N LEU A 11 -3.21 -5.89 1.41
CA LEU A 11 -4.61 -6.23 1.14
C LEU A 11 -4.92 -6.16 -0.35
N ARG A 12 -5.34 -7.27 -0.92
CA ARG A 12 -5.76 -7.41 -2.33
C ARG A 12 -7.18 -6.91 -2.56
N THR A 13 -7.41 -6.24 -3.69
CA THR A 13 -8.76 -5.82 -4.12
C THR A 13 -9.69 -7.00 -4.33
N ASP A 14 -9.23 -8.09 -4.95
CA ASP A 14 -10.05 -9.26 -5.30
C ASP A 14 -10.49 -10.11 -4.09
N HIS A 15 -10.18 -9.67 -2.86
CA HIS A 15 -10.64 -10.25 -1.60
C HIS A 15 -11.63 -9.35 -0.85
N LEU A 16 -12.17 -8.31 -1.48
CA LEU A 16 -13.19 -7.43 -0.91
C LEU A 16 -14.51 -7.53 -1.69
N GLY A 17 -15.64 -7.62 -0.98
CA GLY A 17 -16.98 -7.73 -1.58
C GLY A 17 -17.31 -6.56 -2.48
N CYS A 18 -17.00 -5.33 -2.05
CA CYS A 18 -17.19 -4.10 -2.83
C CYS A 18 -16.34 -4.05 -4.13
N TYR A 19 -15.33 -4.89 -4.25
CA TYR A 19 -14.54 -5.10 -5.49
C TYR A 19 -14.90 -6.41 -6.22
N GLY A 20 -15.95 -7.11 -5.77
CA GLY A 20 -16.52 -8.25 -6.48
C GLY A 20 -16.23 -9.62 -5.89
N ALA A 21 -15.50 -9.74 -4.80
CA ALA A 21 -15.31 -10.99 -4.08
C ALA A 21 -16.64 -11.48 -3.48
N ARG A 22 -16.93 -12.79 -3.62
CA ARG A 22 -18.19 -13.38 -3.10
C ARG A 22 -17.96 -14.53 -2.13
N TYR A 23 -16.70 -14.83 -1.85
CA TYR A 23 -16.27 -15.98 -1.04
C TYR A 23 -15.68 -15.55 0.31
N VAL A 24 -15.71 -14.26 0.62
CA VAL A 24 -15.16 -13.64 1.82
C VAL A 24 -16.19 -12.67 2.40
N ASN A 25 -16.25 -12.59 3.73
CA ASN A 25 -17.14 -11.64 4.42
C ASN A 25 -16.39 -10.36 4.75
N THR A 26 -16.68 -9.28 4.00
CA THR A 26 -16.08 -7.96 4.21
C THR A 26 -17.15 -6.88 4.36
N LYS A 27 -18.26 -7.25 4.99
CA LYS A 27 -19.43 -6.38 5.07
C LYS A 27 -19.14 -4.98 5.60
N THR A 28 -18.27 -4.85 6.59
CA THR A 28 -17.94 -3.54 7.18
C THR A 28 -17.21 -2.63 6.18
N ILE A 29 -16.23 -3.18 5.44
CA ILE A 29 -15.52 -2.44 4.39
C ILE A 29 -16.47 -2.18 3.20
N ASP A 30 -17.35 -3.11 2.88
CA ASP A 30 -18.35 -2.95 1.82
C ASP A 30 -19.34 -1.82 2.16
N ASP A 31 -19.87 -1.79 3.40
CA ASP A 31 -20.73 -0.72 3.89
C ASP A 31 -20.00 0.66 3.90
N LEU A 32 -18.69 0.67 4.25
CA LEU A 32 -17.87 1.87 4.16
C LEU A 32 -17.74 2.37 2.71
N ALA A 33 -17.60 1.47 1.76
CA ALA A 33 -17.55 1.77 0.33
C ALA A 33 -18.90 2.28 -0.19
N ASP A 34 -20.00 1.67 0.23
CA ASP A 34 -21.35 2.08 -0.16
C ASP A 34 -21.72 3.47 0.39
N GLY A 35 -21.18 3.84 1.56
CA GLY A 35 -21.37 5.15 2.19
C GLY A 35 -20.31 6.20 1.83
N GLY A 36 -19.36 5.88 0.97
CA GLY A 36 -18.23 6.73 0.60
C GLY A 36 -17.94 6.72 -0.90
N VAL A 37 -16.75 7.19 -1.27
CA VAL A 37 -16.24 7.12 -2.64
C VAL A 37 -15.27 5.96 -2.74
N ARG A 38 -15.60 4.95 -3.57
CA ARG A 38 -14.74 3.82 -3.88
C ARG A 38 -14.08 4.00 -5.24
N TYR A 39 -12.77 3.88 -5.27
CA TYR A 39 -11.98 3.94 -6.50
C TYR A 39 -11.76 2.52 -7.03
N SER A 40 -12.26 2.23 -8.23
CA SER A 40 -12.20 0.89 -8.82
C SER A 40 -10.78 0.43 -9.14
N HIS A 41 -9.92 1.37 -9.49
CA HIS A 41 -8.54 1.14 -9.92
C HIS A 41 -7.60 2.14 -9.26
N ALA A 42 -7.16 1.86 -8.03
CA ALA A 42 -6.12 2.64 -7.36
C ALA A 42 -4.79 1.88 -7.45
N ILE A 43 -3.75 2.56 -7.94
CA ILE A 43 -2.47 1.94 -8.22
C ILE A 43 -1.42 2.42 -7.21
N SER A 44 -0.82 1.47 -6.51
CA SER A 44 0.32 1.71 -5.63
C SER A 44 1.56 2.14 -6.41
N ALA A 45 2.33 3.05 -5.82
CA ALA A 45 3.57 3.55 -6.43
C ALA A 45 4.75 2.57 -6.30
N ALA A 46 4.62 1.52 -5.47
CA ALA A 46 5.66 0.52 -5.26
C ALA A 46 5.05 -0.81 -4.80
N PRO A 47 5.75 -1.95 -5.00
CA PRO A 47 5.22 -3.28 -4.74
C PRO A 47 5.44 -3.77 -3.30
N TRP A 48 5.88 -2.94 -2.36
CA TRP A 48 6.12 -3.30 -0.97
C TRP A 48 6.08 -2.09 -0.03
N THR A 49 6.02 -2.33 1.27
CA THR A 49 5.62 -1.38 2.31
C THR A 49 6.44 -0.09 2.35
N ALA A 50 7.77 -0.15 2.47
CA ALA A 50 8.56 1.04 2.75
C ALA A 50 8.46 2.12 1.65
N PRO A 51 8.75 1.85 0.36
CA PRO A 51 8.62 2.84 -0.68
C PRO A 51 7.17 3.22 -0.96
N SER A 52 6.22 2.26 -0.90
CA SER A 52 4.81 2.56 -1.12
C SER A 52 4.26 3.49 -0.05
N THR A 53 4.49 3.19 1.23
CA THR A 53 4.01 4.01 2.33
C THR A 53 4.63 5.40 2.29
N THR A 54 5.93 5.50 1.98
CA THR A 54 6.59 6.80 1.81
C THR A 54 5.97 7.58 0.64
N SER A 55 5.66 6.91 -0.47
CA SER A 55 4.95 7.54 -1.59
C SER A 55 3.57 8.06 -1.19
N ILE A 56 2.83 7.31 -0.37
CA ILE A 56 1.51 7.72 0.14
C ILE A 56 1.64 8.97 1.02
N VAL A 57 2.60 9.00 1.95
CA VAL A 57 2.73 10.12 2.91
C VAL A 57 3.34 11.39 2.33
N THR A 58 4.08 11.28 1.21
CA THR A 58 4.72 12.41 0.53
C THR A 58 3.93 12.89 -0.70
N GLY A 59 3.09 12.02 -1.28
CA GLY A 59 2.47 12.24 -2.58
C GLY A 59 3.45 12.18 -3.75
N MET A 60 4.65 11.59 -3.56
CA MET A 60 5.70 11.46 -4.57
C MET A 60 5.92 9.99 -4.96
N TYR A 61 6.39 9.75 -6.17
CA TYR A 61 6.81 8.41 -6.58
C TYR A 61 8.09 7.98 -5.87
N ALA A 62 8.27 6.67 -5.71
CA ALA A 62 9.39 6.11 -4.95
C ALA A 62 10.76 6.50 -5.50
N HIS A 63 10.91 6.57 -6.81
CA HIS A 63 12.15 7.00 -7.48
C HIS A 63 12.41 8.51 -7.38
N HIS A 64 11.41 9.32 -7.00
CA HIS A 64 11.58 10.75 -6.74
C HIS A 64 11.91 11.05 -5.28
N HIS A 65 11.29 10.35 -4.31
CA HIS A 65 11.60 10.57 -2.90
C HIS A 65 12.83 9.78 -2.42
N GLY A 66 13.35 8.83 -3.20
CA GLY A 66 14.59 8.10 -2.92
C GLY A 66 14.55 7.13 -1.73
N TYR A 67 13.41 6.95 -1.04
CA TYR A 67 13.27 6.03 0.08
C TYR A 67 12.98 4.61 -0.45
N LEU A 68 14.02 3.91 -0.88
CA LEU A 68 13.93 2.65 -1.63
C LEU A 68 14.23 1.41 -0.77
N HIS A 69 14.58 1.57 0.51
CA HIS A 69 14.82 0.49 1.47
C HIS A 69 14.59 0.95 2.92
N TRP A 70 14.49 0.00 3.85
CA TRP A 70 14.16 0.25 5.27
C TRP A 70 15.17 1.16 6.02
N ASP A 71 16.42 1.22 5.55
CA ASP A 71 17.48 2.04 6.15
C ASP A 71 17.73 3.33 5.41
N ALA A 72 17.00 3.60 4.33
CA ALA A 72 17.03 4.89 3.67
C ALA A 72 16.57 5.99 4.63
N GLN A 73 17.05 7.19 4.40
CA GLN A 73 16.56 8.39 5.06
C GLN A 73 15.82 9.25 4.05
N LEU A 74 14.63 9.67 4.41
CA LEU A 74 13.89 10.63 3.59
C LEU A 74 14.57 11.99 3.69
N ASP A 75 14.80 12.66 2.54
CA ASP A 75 15.33 14.03 2.53
C ASP A 75 14.42 14.92 3.39
N PRO A 76 14.97 15.61 4.41
CA PRO A 76 14.18 16.47 5.29
C PRO A 76 13.45 17.63 4.58
N SER A 77 13.85 17.97 3.35
CA SER A 77 13.18 18.98 2.54
C SER A 77 11.88 18.47 1.90
N ILE A 78 11.70 17.15 1.78
CA ILE A 78 10.49 16.55 1.25
C ILE A 78 9.37 16.71 2.27
N GLU A 79 8.28 17.32 1.84
CA GLU A 79 7.10 17.52 2.66
C GLU A 79 6.36 16.20 2.89
N THR A 80 5.83 16.00 4.10
CA THR A 80 4.96 14.89 4.45
C THR A 80 3.61 15.41 4.93
N TRP A 81 2.57 14.63 4.80
CA TRP A 81 1.28 15.03 5.38
C TRP A 81 1.34 15.23 6.90
N PHE A 82 2.19 14.47 7.63
CA PHE A 82 2.37 14.65 9.07
C PHE A 82 2.83 16.07 9.40
N ARG A 83 3.84 16.56 8.68
CA ARG A 83 4.37 17.93 8.83
C ARG A 83 3.33 18.95 8.39
N ALA A 84 2.67 18.71 7.26
CA ALA A 84 1.65 19.61 6.74
C ALA A 84 0.48 19.78 7.72
N PHE A 85 -0.05 18.70 8.27
CA PHE A 85 -1.15 18.76 9.25
C PHE A 85 -0.71 19.36 10.59
N SER A 86 0.45 18.96 11.13
CA SER A 86 0.98 19.51 12.38
C SER A 86 1.22 21.03 12.29
N ALA A 87 1.75 21.52 11.19
CA ALA A 87 1.97 22.95 10.96
C ALA A 87 0.66 23.77 10.94
N HIS A 88 -0.49 23.10 10.77
CA HIS A 88 -1.82 23.75 10.76
C HIS A 88 -2.64 23.44 12.02
N GLY A 89 -1.97 23.02 13.11
CA GLY A 89 -2.59 22.87 14.42
C GLY A 89 -3.39 21.58 14.62
N TYR A 90 -3.12 20.56 13.83
CA TYR A 90 -3.65 19.22 14.06
C TYR A 90 -2.78 18.48 15.09
N GLU A 91 -3.42 17.75 15.98
CA GLU A 91 -2.74 16.72 16.78
C GLU A 91 -2.42 15.55 15.86
N VAL A 92 -1.14 15.17 15.75
CA VAL A 92 -0.69 14.10 14.85
C VAL A 92 -0.28 12.89 15.65
N ALA A 93 -0.74 11.71 15.25
CA ALA A 93 -0.28 10.43 15.79
C ALA A 93 -0.26 9.34 14.74
N SER A 94 0.63 8.37 14.95
CA SER A 94 0.73 7.17 14.13
C SER A 94 0.80 5.92 14.99
N PHE A 95 0.08 4.87 14.57
CA PHE A 95 0.15 3.54 15.14
C PHE A 95 0.46 2.57 13.99
N VAL A 96 1.60 1.90 14.08
CA VAL A 96 2.18 1.11 12.98
C VAL A 96 2.45 -0.31 13.44
N PHE A 97 2.67 -1.22 12.52
CA PHE A 97 2.93 -2.63 12.82
C PHE A 97 4.26 -2.85 13.58
N ASP A 98 5.29 -2.07 13.29
CA ASP A 98 6.58 -2.10 13.99
C ASP A 98 7.17 -0.69 14.08
N THR A 99 7.32 -0.21 15.30
CA THR A 99 7.82 1.13 15.61
C THR A 99 9.32 1.31 15.30
N ASN A 100 10.05 0.23 15.03
CA ASN A 100 11.47 0.28 14.68
C ASN A 100 11.73 0.41 13.18
N TYR A 101 10.70 0.27 12.36
CA TYR A 101 10.84 0.27 10.90
C TYR A 101 10.11 1.44 10.26
N LEU A 102 8.79 1.46 10.35
CA LEU A 102 8.01 2.45 9.63
C LEU A 102 8.07 3.81 10.33
N PHE A 103 8.48 4.83 9.57
CA PHE A 103 8.60 6.23 10.04
C PHE A 103 9.60 6.46 11.18
N LYS A 104 10.55 5.53 11.42
CA LYS A 104 11.55 5.67 12.49
C LYS A 104 12.38 6.98 12.40
N ASP A 105 12.60 7.45 11.18
CA ASP A 105 13.39 8.65 10.89
C ASP A 105 12.51 9.90 10.59
N LEU A 106 11.19 9.80 10.84
CA LEU A 106 10.22 10.87 10.66
C LEU A 106 9.60 11.27 12.02
N PRO A 107 10.27 12.12 12.82
CA PRO A 107 9.76 12.49 14.14
C PRO A 107 8.39 13.17 14.10
N GLU A 108 8.05 13.84 13.01
CA GLU A 108 6.74 14.45 12.79
C GLU A 108 5.59 13.42 12.62
N ALA A 109 5.90 12.17 12.31
CA ALA A 109 4.90 11.09 12.26
C ALA A 109 4.39 10.74 13.66
N ASN A 110 5.12 11.10 14.71
CA ASN A 110 4.74 10.89 16.12
C ASN A 110 4.23 9.45 16.36
N VAL A 111 5.10 8.47 16.09
CA VAL A 111 4.76 7.05 16.25
C VAL A 111 4.64 6.72 17.74
N LEU A 112 3.43 6.47 18.23
CA LEU A 112 3.10 6.29 19.65
C LEU A 112 2.95 4.82 20.06
N GLY A 113 2.81 3.90 19.12
CA GLY A 113 2.64 2.49 19.45
C GLY A 113 2.38 1.60 18.23
N THR A 114 2.06 0.33 18.53
CA THR A 114 1.70 -0.64 17.51
C THR A 114 0.20 -0.64 17.21
N SER A 115 -0.16 -1.10 16.02
CA SER A 115 -1.54 -1.18 15.54
C SER A 115 -2.16 -2.58 15.66
N GLU A 116 -1.52 -3.48 16.39
CA GLU A 116 -1.95 -4.88 16.47
C GLU A 116 -3.36 -5.04 17.05
N THR A 117 -3.65 -4.36 18.18
CA THR A 117 -4.94 -4.45 18.87
C THR A 117 -5.80 -3.20 18.75
N LEU A 118 -5.28 -2.11 18.21
CA LEU A 118 -5.88 -0.78 18.16
C LEU A 118 -6.14 -0.10 19.51
N ASP A 119 -5.91 -0.76 20.63
CA ASP A 119 -6.19 -0.22 21.98
C ASP A 119 -5.49 1.11 22.23
N ALA A 120 -4.20 1.20 21.87
CA ALA A 120 -3.42 2.42 22.02
C ALA A 120 -3.96 3.57 21.13
N ALA A 121 -4.42 3.26 19.94
CA ALA A 121 -5.07 4.23 19.06
C ALA A 121 -6.40 4.73 19.64
N PHE A 122 -7.19 3.84 20.25
CA PHE A 122 -8.45 4.21 20.89
C PHE A 122 -8.21 5.06 22.16
N GLU A 123 -7.22 4.72 22.98
CA GLU A 123 -6.83 5.56 24.12
C GLU A 123 -6.42 6.96 23.67
N TRP A 124 -5.64 7.05 22.62
CA TRP A 124 -5.22 8.32 22.05
C TRP A 124 -6.40 9.12 21.48
N LEU A 125 -7.33 8.50 20.76
CA LEU A 125 -8.54 9.15 20.24
C LEU A 125 -9.39 9.74 21.37
N ARG A 126 -9.59 8.99 22.46
CA ARG A 126 -10.34 9.46 23.64
C ARG A 126 -9.70 10.68 24.29
N ALA A 127 -8.36 10.70 24.35
CA ALA A 127 -7.59 11.80 24.95
C ALA A 127 -7.58 13.07 24.08
N ASN A 128 -7.65 12.93 22.74
CA ASN A 128 -7.49 14.03 21.78
C ASN A 128 -8.78 14.40 21.02
N ARG A 129 -9.93 13.86 21.41
CA ARG A 129 -11.22 14.02 20.71
C ARG A 129 -11.71 15.45 20.55
N ASP A 130 -11.25 16.38 21.39
CA ASP A 130 -11.71 17.77 21.43
C ASP A 130 -10.86 18.71 20.53
N ALA A 131 -9.77 18.22 19.96
CA ALA A 131 -8.90 18.93 19.03
C ALA A 131 -9.00 18.35 17.62
N PRO A 132 -8.74 19.11 16.55
CA PRO A 132 -8.58 18.53 15.22
C PRO A 132 -7.35 17.62 15.20
N PHE A 133 -7.50 16.44 14.60
CA PHE A 133 -6.40 15.47 14.56
C PHE A 133 -6.19 14.85 13.19
N PHE A 134 -4.97 14.40 12.96
CA PHE A 134 -4.54 13.53 11.88
C PHE A 134 -4.00 12.23 12.50
N LEU A 135 -4.69 11.13 12.25
CA LEU A 135 -4.35 9.81 12.79
C LEU A 135 -4.01 8.86 11.65
N TYR A 136 -2.82 8.29 11.69
CA TYR A 136 -2.37 7.25 10.79
C TYR A 136 -2.35 5.90 11.51
N VAL A 137 -2.99 4.91 10.91
CA VAL A 137 -2.99 3.52 11.41
C VAL A 137 -2.54 2.60 10.28
N HIS A 138 -1.48 1.85 10.49
CA HIS A 138 -0.99 0.85 9.55
C HIS A 138 -1.09 -0.53 10.19
N ASN A 139 -2.11 -1.29 9.83
CA ASN A 139 -2.40 -2.59 10.42
C ASN A 139 -1.88 -3.73 9.55
N TRP A 140 -1.32 -4.75 10.18
CA TRP A 140 -0.58 -5.83 9.54
C TRP A 140 -1.35 -7.17 9.48
N ALA A 141 -2.65 -7.18 9.80
CA ALA A 141 -3.45 -8.40 9.87
C ALA A 141 -3.45 -9.20 8.55
N THR A 142 -3.43 -8.49 7.41
CA THR A 142 -3.44 -9.07 6.06
C THR A 142 -2.04 -9.30 5.46
N HIS A 143 -0.98 -8.98 6.19
CA HIS A 143 0.39 -9.32 5.80
C HIS A 143 0.74 -10.74 6.26
N MET A 144 1.57 -11.45 5.46
CA MET A 144 2.05 -12.77 5.84
C MET A 144 2.86 -12.72 7.16
N PRO A 145 2.65 -13.67 8.08
CA PRO A 145 2.01 -14.98 7.96
C PRO A 145 0.51 -15.03 8.31
N TYR A 146 -0.24 -14.04 7.98
CA TYR A 146 -1.69 -13.86 8.11
C TYR A 146 -2.29 -14.25 9.47
N ASP A 147 -2.94 -13.28 10.12
CA ASP A 147 -3.69 -13.44 11.38
C ASP A 147 -2.91 -13.98 12.60
N ILE A 148 -1.58 -13.96 12.60
CA ILE A 148 -0.78 -14.24 13.79
C ILE A 148 -0.60 -12.94 14.60
N LEU A 149 -1.72 -12.41 15.07
CA LEU A 149 -1.77 -11.23 15.91
C LEU A 149 -1.44 -11.64 17.33
N HIS A 150 -0.38 -11.58 17.91
CA HIS A 150 0.07 -11.94 19.27
C HIS A 150 1.17 -13.00 19.35
N ALA A 151 1.61 -13.53 18.20
CA ALA A 151 2.80 -14.35 18.22
C ALA A 151 4.02 -13.48 18.52
N ASP A 152 4.89 -13.92 19.37
CA ASP A 152 6.19 -13.28 19.48
C ASP A 152 6.94 -13.41 18.13
N ARG A 153 8.00 -12.61 17.92
CA ARG A 153 8.74 -12.58 16.65
C ARG A 153 9.28 -13.97 16.24
N LYS A 154 9.51 -14.88 17.18
CA LYS A 154 9.97 -16.24 16.87
C LYS A 154 8.85 -17.09 16.28
N ASP A 155 7.64 -16.97 16.85
CA ASP A 155 6.47 -17.67 16.35
C ASP A 155 6.10 -17.15 14.96
N TRP A 156 6.22 -15.84 14.71
CA TRP A 156 6.02 -15.23 13.41
C TRP A 156 7.02 -15.77 12.37
N LEU A 157 8.32 -15.79 12.67
CA LEU A 157 9.35 -16.34 11.79
C LEU A 157 9.15 -17.84 11.52
N ALA A 158 8.78 -18.60 12.53
CA ALA A 158 8.52 -20.02 12.39
C ALA A 158 7.33 -20.28 11.47
N ALA A 159 6.22 -19.56 11.64
CA ALA A 159 5.04 -19.69 10.80
C ALA A 159 5.31 -19.26 9.35
N LYS A 160 6.05 -18.16 9.16
CA LYS A 160 6.48 -17.73 7.83
C LYS A 160 7.35 -18.78 7.15
N THR A 161 8.31 -19.34 7.86
CA THR A 161 9.19 -20.40 7.35
C THR A 161 8.39 -21.65 6.96
N GLU A 162 7.43 -22.07 7.79
CA GLU A 162 6.56 -23.22 7.50
C GLU A 162 5.73 -23.00 6.22
N ILE A 163 5.18 -21.78 6.03
CA ILE A 163 4.45 -21.42 4.82
C ILE A 163 5.38 -21.48 3.60
N ILE A 164 6.56 -20.89 3.68
CA ILE A 164 7.54 -20.88 2.58
C ILE A 164 8.01 -22.28 2.24
N ASP A 165 8.37 -23.09 3.23
CA ASP A 165 8.81 -24.48 3.03
C ASP A 165 7.67 -25.34 2.45
N GLY A 166 6.43 -25.10 2.87
CA GLY A 166 5.26 -25.74 2.31
C GLY A 166 5.06 -25.43 0.83
N ILE A 167 5.23 -24.17 0.45
CA ILE A 167 5.14 -23.72 -0.94
C ILE A 167 6.29 -24.32 -1.78
N GLN A 168 7.51 -24.33 -1.26
CA GLN A 168 8.69 -24.88 -1.94
C GLN A 168 8.60 -26.37 -2.19
N SER A 169 7.92 -27.10 -1.32
CA SER A 169 7.71 -28.55 -1.48
C SER A 169 6.68 -28.92 -2.54
N ASP A 170 6.20 -27.93 -3.34
CA ASP A 170 5.18 -28.08 -4.39
C ASP A 170 3.86 -28.67 -3.87
N SER A 171 3.53 -28.33 -2.62
CA SER A 171 2.31 -28.77 -1.96
C SER A 171 1.13 -27.86 -2.32
N ALA A 172 0.28 -28.30 -3.23
CA ALA A 172 -0.99 -27.63 -3.51
C ALA A 172 -1.79 -27.36 -2.23
N SER A 173 -1.69 -28.25 -1.24
CA SER A 173 -2.36 -28.10 0.06
C SER A 173 -1.77 -26.94 0.89
N ALA A 174 -0.49 -26.62 0.77
CA ALA A 174 0.12 -25.48 1.47
C ALA A 174 -0.37 -24.15 0.89
N LEU A 175 -0.48 -24.03 -0.42
CA LEU A 175 -1.04 -22.85 -1.08
C LEU A 175 -2.52 -22.66 -0.73
N ASP A 176 -3.30 -23.72 -0.69
CA ASP A 176 -4.73 -23.66 -0.32
C ASP A 176 -4.88 -23.26 1.16
N SER A 177 -4.06 -23.80 2.06
CA SER A 177 -4.04 -23.41 3.47
C SER A 177 -3.66 -21.94 3.66
N MET A 178 -2.69 -21.46 2.90
CA MET A 178 -2.26 -20.08 2.94
C MET A 178 -3.36 -19.12 2.45
N ARG A 179 -4.03 -19.44 1.35
CA ARG A 179 -5.19 -18.68 0.84
C ARG A 179 -6.33 -18.62 1.83
N GLU A 180 -6.60 -19.73 2.52
CA GLU A 180 -7.63 -19.79 3.56
C GLU A 180 -7.23 -18.92 4.77
N SER A 181 -5.97 -18.95 5.21
CA SER A 181 -5.48 -18.07 6.27
C SER A 181 -5.57 -16.60 5.88
N TYR A 182 -5.21 -16.25 4.64
CA TYR A 182 -5.36 -14.90 4.13
C TYR A 182 -6.83 -14.46 4.09
N ARG A 183 -7.74 -15.33 3.63
CA ARG A 183 -9.18 -15.06 3.66
C ARG A 183 -9.68 -14.76 5.07
N ALA A 184 -9.28 -15.58 6.05
CA ALA A 184 -9.64 -15.36 7.45
C ALA A 184 -9.07 -14.04 8.00
N ALA A 185 -7.85 -13.69 7.60
CA ALA A 185 -7.23 -12.41 7.97
C ALA A 185 -7.99 -11.21 7.37
N VAL A 186 -8.42 -11.30 6.12
CA VAL A 186 -9.25 -10.26 5.46
C VAL A 186 -10.61 -10.11 6.15
N GLU A 187 -11.29 -11.22 6.47
CA GLU A 187 -12.54 -11.19 7.21
C GLU A 187 -12.36 -10.54 8.58
N ARG A 188 -11.31 -10.89 9.31
CA ARG A 188 -10.97 -10.26 10.58
C ARG A 188 -10.64 -8.78 10.42
N GLN A 189 -9.86 -8.41 9.40
CA GLN A 189 -9.55 -7.02 9.10
C GLN A 189 -10.83 -6.18 8.95
N SER A 190 -11.82 -6.70 8.22
CA SER A 190 -13.08 -6.02 8.02
C SER A 190 -13.97 -6.03 9.26
N GLU A 191 -14.33 -7.25 9.74
CA GLU A 191 -15.42 -7.45 10.69
C GLU A 191 -15.02 -7.25 12.16
N VAL A 192 -13.71 -7.18 12.43
CA VAL A 192 -13.21 -6.94 13.79
C VAL A 192 -12.45 -5.61 13.86
N LEU A 193 -11.39 -5.45 13.07
CA LEU A 193 -10.49 -4.30 13.25
C LEU A 193 -11.09 -3.00 12.69
N VAL A 194 -11.53 -2.99 11.43
CA VAL A 194 -12.18 -1.80 10.85
C VAL A 194 -13.51 -1.53 11.53
N ALA A 195 -14.30 -2.57 11.84
CA ALA A 195 -15.56 -2.43 12.53
C ALA A 195 -15.39 -1.74 13.89
N SER A 196 -14.48 -2.24 14.74
CA SER A 196 -14.24 -1.64 16.07
C SER A 196 -13.70 -0.20 15.97
N PHE A 197 -12.91 0.10 14.91
CA PHE A 197 -12.42 1.46 14.70
C PHE A 197 -13.56 2.43 14.33
N LEU A 198 -14.44 2.04 13.43
CA LEU A 198 -15.60 2.85 13.06
C LEU A 198 -16.58 3.00 14.24
N GLU A 199 -16.82 1.93 15.00
CA GLU A 199 -17.63 1.97 16.22
C GLU A 199 -17.05 2.95 17.27
N GLU A 200 -15.73 2.97 17.47
CA GLU A 200 -15.10 3.92 18.39
C GLU A 200 -15.30 5.36 17.94
N LEU A 201 -15.16 5.66 16.64
CA LEU A 201 -15.45 6.98 16.10
C LEU A 201 -16.92 7.39 16.31
N GLU A 202 -17.86 6.47 16.15
CA GLU A 202 -19.29 6.71 16.42
C GLU A 202 -19.54 6.97 17.91
N LEU A 203 -19.00 6.12 18.81
CA LEU A 203 -19.15 6.27 20.26
C LEU A 203 -18.61 7.60 20.79
N LEU A 204 -17.55 8.11 20.18
CA LEU A 204 -16.96 9.39 20.51
C LEU A 204 -17.66 10.58 19.84
N GLY A 205 -18.63 10.34 18.94
CA GLY A 205 -19.32 11.38 18.17
C GLY A 205 -18.40 12.07 17.15
N LEU A 206 -17.35 11.39 16.70
CA LEU A 206 -16.34 11.94 15.79
C LEU A 206 -16.63 11.61 14.31
N ARG A 207 -17.44 10.57 14.02
CA ARG A 207 -17.62 10.01 12.69
C ARG A 207 -18.02 11.05 11.64
N GLU A 208 -19.00 11.90 11.96
CA GLU A 208 -19.55 12.92 11.05
C GLU A 208 -18.57 14.04 10.71
N ASN A 209 -17.54 14.24 11.53
CA ASN A 209 -16.51 15.27 11.30
C ASN A 209 -15.14 14.67 10.96
N THR A 210 -15.11 13.41 10.54
CA THR A 210 -13.87 12.68 10.21
C THR A 210 -13.87 12.22 8.77
N VAL A 211 -12.81 12.59 8.04
CA VAL A 211 -12.43 11.92 6.79
C VAL A 211 -11.76 10.61 7.16
N PHE A 212 -12.32 9.50 6.71
CA PHE A 212 -11.76 8.17 6.88
C PHE A 212 -11.28 7.65 5.51
N ALA A 213 -9.97 7.56 5.33
CA ALA A 213 -9.35 6.97 4.16
C ALA A 213 -8.94 5.54 4.49
N PHE A 214 -9.55 4.57 3.82
CA PHE A 214 -9.18 3.15 3.89
C PHE A 214 -8.46 2.75 2.61
N LEU A 215 -7.26 2.16 2.74
CA LEU A 215 -6.48 1.70 1.59
C LEU A 215 -5.54 0.56 1.98
N SER A 216 -4.92 -0.06 0.96
CA SER A 216 -3.70 -0.85 1.14
C SER A 216 -2.50 -0.12 0.55
N ASP A 217 -1.33 -0.41 1.07
CA ASP A 217 -0.05 0.07 0.54
C ASP A 217 0.38 -0.74 -0.71
N HIS A 218 0.19 -2.06 -0.70
CA HIS A 218 0.37 -2.97 -1.83
C HIS A 218 -0.54 -4.20 -1.66
N GLY A 219 -0.55 -5.07 -2.64
CA GLY A 219 -1.22 -6.37 -2.58
C GLY A 219 -0.27 -7.51 -2.26
N GLU A 220 -0.67 -8.72 -2.62
CA GLU A 220 0.05 -9.96 -2.33
C GLU A 220 -0.02 -10.90 -3.54
N SER A 221 1.02 -11.71 -3.77
CA SER A 221 1.04 -12.74 -4.82
C SER A 221 1.35 -14.10 -4.22
N TRP A 222 0.59 -15.09 -4.63
CA TRP A 222 0.84 -16.48 -4.22
C TRP A 222 1.38 -17.33 -5.36
N GLY A 223 2.08 -16.69 -6.30
CA GLY A 223 2.73 -17.37 -7.41
C GLY A 223 1.77 -17.85 -8.49
N GLU A 224 0.58 -17.27 -8.62
CA GLU A 224 -0.45 -17.67 -9.59
C GLU A 224 0.08 -17.70 -11.02
N ARG A 225 0.98 -16.76 -11.35
CA ARG A 225 1.60 -16.68 -12.69
C ARG A 225 2.69 -17.70 -12.88
N PHE A 226 3.47 -17.96 -11.85
CA PHE A 226 4.58 -18.91 -11.88
C PHE A 226 4.05 -20.32 -11.92
N ALA A 227 3.01 -20.64 -11.17
CA ALA A 227 2.31 -21.91 -11.22
C ALA A 227 1.74 -22.18 -12.63
N ALA A 228 1.17 -21.16 -13.29
CA ALA A 228 0.68 -21.26 -14.66
C ALA A 228 1.79 -21.50 -15.69
N LYS A 229 3.03 -21.07 -15.39
CA LYS A 229 4.23 -21.28 -16.25
C LYS A 229 5.08 -22.48 -15.82
N GLY A 230 4.68 -23.21 -14.75
CA GLY A 230 5.44 -24.35 -14.20
C GLY A 230 6.69 -23.93 -13.40
N ASP A 231 6.81 -22.67 -13.03
CA ASP A 231 7.92 -22.15 -12.24
C ASP A 231 7.47 -21.82 -10.82
N VAL A 232 7.83 -22.67 -9.86
CA VAL A 232 7.50 -22.49 -8.43
C VAL A 232 8.47 -21.58 -7.69
N LYS A 233 9.62 -21.21 -8.29
CA LYS A 233 10.61 -20.37 -7.62
C LYS A 233 10.16 -18.91 -7.47
N GLY A 234 9.25 -18.45 -8.31
CA GLY A 234 8.68 -17.11 -8.22
C GLY A 234 7.75 -16.87 -7.04
N VAL A 235 7.36 -17.93 -6.32
CA VAL A 235 6.49 -17.81 -5.12
C VAL A 235 7.24 -17.29 -3.89
N TYR A 236 8.57 -17.23 -3.94
CA TYR A 236 9.41 -16.76 -2.84
C TYR A 236 9.20 -15.30 -2.46
N HIS A 237 8.77 -14.49 -3.43
CA HIS A 237 8.57 -13.08 -3.26
C HIS A 237 7.08 -12.78 -3.37
N MET A 238 6.35 -12.93 -2.28
CA MET A 238 4.91 -12.69 -2.23
C MET A 238 4.56 -11.26 -2.63
N HIS A 239 5.43 -10.31 -2.33
CA HIS A 239 5.41 -8.93 -2.80
C HIS A 239 6.85 -8.41 -2.94
N GLY A 240 7.05 -7.24 -3.52
CA GLY A 240 8.37 -6.58 -3.66
C GLY A 240 9.09 -6.87 -4.98
N ALA A 241 9.03 -8.09 -5.52
CA ALA A 241 9.84 -8.48 -6.68
C ALA A 241 9.17 -8.24 -8.04
N THR A 242 7.85 -8.13 -8.09
CA THR A 242 7.09 -7.99 -9.33
C THR A 242 6.12 -6.81 -9.28
N LEU A 243 5.73 -6.30 -10.46
CA LEU A 243 4.87 -5.11 -10.58
C LEU A 243 3.51 -5.45 -11.23
N PHE A 244 3.02 -6.67 -11.01
CA PHE A 244 1.73 -7.12 -11.53
C PHE A 244 0.55 -6.59 -10.73
N ASP A 245 -0.63 -6.54 -11.34
CA ASP A 245 -1.82 -5.92 -10.73
C ASP A 245 -2.23 -6.56 -9.41
N GLU A 246 -2.02 -7.87 -9.18
CA GLU A 246 -2.30 -8.48 -7.86
C GLU A 246 -1.48 -7.90 -6.70
N ILE A 247 -0.38 -7.17 -7.02
CA ILE A 247 0.47 -6.51 -6.02
C ILE A 247 0.26 -4.99 -6.03
N VAL A 248 0.04 -4.39 -7.20
CA VAL A 248 0.04 -2.93 -7.29
C VAL A 248 -1.35 -2.30 -7.43
N GLU A 249 -2.38 -3.07 -7.76
CA GLU A 249 -3.76 -2.59 -7.71
C GLU A 249 -4.36 -2.82 -6.32
N VAL A 250 -4.58 -1.72 -5.59
CA VAL A 250 -4.96 -1.73 -4.17
C VAL A 250 -6.35 -1.16 -3.94
N PRO A 251 -7.06 -1.57 -2.88
CA PRO A 251 -8.30 -0.90 -2.50
C PRO A 251 -8.02 0.54 -2.04
N LEU A 252 -8.95 1.44 -2.40
CA LEU A 252 -8.98 2.81 -1.91
C LEU A 252 -10.44 3.25 -1.77
N ILE A 253 -10.80 3.63 -0.54
CA ILE A 253 -12.13 4.12 -0.18
C ILE A 253 -11.96 5.40 0.65
N LEU A 254 -12.67 6.45 0.27
CA LEU A 254 -12.73 7.71 1.03
C LEU A 254 -14.15 7.90 1.57
N SER A 255 -14.31 7.99 2.87
CA SER A 255 -15.58 8.32 3.50
C SER A 255 -15.45 9.63 4.28
N ALA A 256 -16.23 10.63 3.88
CA ALA A 256 -16.24 11.96 4.50
C ALA A 256 -17.68 12.48 4.54
N PRO A 257 -18.47 12.12 5.56
CA PRO A 257 -19.88 12.48 5.66
C PRO A 257 -20.12 13.98 5.50
N GLY A 258 -21.12 14.34 4.69
CA GLY A 258 -21.44 15.73 4.39
C GLY A 258 -20.42 16.51 3.53
N ARG A 259 -19.35 15.86 3.07
CA ARG A 259 -18.31 16.46 2.21
C ARG A 259 -18.13 15.72 0.89
N LEU A 260 -18.26 14.39 0.92
CA LEU A 260 -18.23 13.53 -0.25
C LEU A 260 -19.57 12.79 -0.34
N GLU A 261 -20.18 12.83 -1.53
CA GLU A 261 -21.33 11.98 -1.82
C GLU A 261 -20.84 10.58 -2.20
N PRO A 262 -21.57 9.53 -1.81
CA PRO A 262 -21.22 8.16 -2.20
C PRO A 262 -21.12 8.02 -3.72
N ASP A 263 -20.02 7.43 -4.20
CA ASP A 263 -19.78 7.25 -5.64
C ASP A 263 -18.82 6.08 -5.90
N VAL A 264 -18.83 5.58 -7.13
CA VAL A 264 -17.88 4.59 -7.64
C VAL A 264 -17.11 5.20 -8.80
N VAL A 265 -15.88 5.59 -8.53
CA VAL A 265 -14.99 6.15 -9.54
C VAL A 265 -14.31 5.01 -10.30
N SER A 266 -14.62 4.90 -11.61
CA SER A 266 -14.05 3.87 -12.50
C SER A 266 -12.73 4.28 -13.14
N SER A 267 -12.40 5.56 -13.17
CA SER A 267 -11.11 6.04 -13.68
C SER A 267 -9.97 5.59 -12.79
N GLN A 268 -8.83 5.27 -13.41
CA GLN A 268 -7.61 4.93 -12.70
C GLN A 268 -7.08 6.12 -11.91
N VAL A 269 -6.74 5.85 -10.63
CA VAL A 269 -6.10 6.78 -9.71
C VAL A 269 -4.82 6.18 -9.14
N ARG A 270 -4.04 6.96 -8.39
CA ARG A 270 -2.73 6.56 -7.87
C ARG A 270 -2.68 6.76 -6.36
N SER A 271 -1.93 5.93 -5.66
CA SER A 271 -1.75 6.09 -4.21
C SER A 271 -1.13 7.44 -3.83
N VAL A 272 -0.28 8.01 -4.68
CA VAL A 272 0.32 9.35 -4.51
C VAL A 272 -0.72 10.48 -4.55
N ASP A 273 -1.91 10.24 -5.11
CA ASP A 273 -3.00 11.21 -5.18
C ASP A 273 -3.68 11.43 -3.80
N LEU A 274 -3.43 10.54 -2.83
CA LEU A 274 -4.09 10.63 -1.53
C LEU A 274 -3.64 11.84 -0.71
N MET A 275 -2.34 12.12 -0.65
CA MET A 275 -1.84 13.27 0.11
C MET A 275 -2.48 14.61 -0.34
N PRO A 276 -2.41 15.00 -1.62
CA PRO A 276 -3.03 16.25 -2.07
C PRO A 276 -4.55 16.24 -1.87
N THR A 277 -5.21 15.07 -1.92
CA THR A 277 -6.64 14.94 -1.66
C THR A 277 -7.00 15.26 -0.21
N LEU A 278 -6.25 14.71 0.75
CA LEU A 278 -6.50 14.96 2.17
C LEU A 278 -6.23 16.41 2.55
N LEU A 279 -5.21 17.04 1.97
CA LEU A 279 -4.95 18.46 2.14
C LEU A 279 -6.10 19.32 1.57
N ASP A 280 -6.61 18.98 0.40
CA ASP A 280 -7.72 19.70 -0.25
C ASP A 280 -9.02 19.55 0.57
N LEU A 281 -9.36 18.34 1.04
CA LEU A 281 -10.50 18.10 1.94
C LEU A 281 -10.38 18.87 3.27
N ALA A 282 -9.16 19.01 3.79
CA ALA A 282 -8.88 19.75 5.01
C ALA A 282 -8.86 21.28 4.80
N GLY A 283 -8.89 21.75 3.54
CA GLY A 283 -8.74 23.17 3.21
C GLY A 283 -7.32 23.69 3.48
N LEU A 284 -6.33 22.81 3.47
CA LEU A 284 -4.92 23.13 3.69
C LEU A 284 -4.24 23.51 2.36
N PRO A 285 -3.17 24.31 2.39
CA PRO A 285 -2.45 24.69 1.19
C PRO A 285 -1.91 23.47 0.44
N ALA A 286 -2.03 23.47 -0.89
CA ALA A 286 -1.42 22.47 -1.75
C ALA A 286 0.11 22.43 -1.56
N ARG A 287 0.68 21.27 -1.77
CA ARG A 287 2.13 21.01 -1.74
C ARG A 287 2.59 20.52 -3.11
N GLU A 288 3.86 20.67 -3.38
CA GLU A 288 4.49 20.08 -4.55
C GLU A 288 4.53 18.56 -4.39
N THR A 289 3.88 17.82 -5.28
CA THR A 289 3.73 16.37 -5.28
C THR A 289 3.62 15.86 -6.71
N ASP A 290 3.89 14.56 -6.93
CA ASP A 290 3.57 13.88 -8.20
C ASP A 290 2.07 13.55 -8.29
N GLY A 291 1.40 13.54 -7.14
CA GLY A 291 -0.02 13.31 -7.00
C GLY A 291 -0.86 14.55 -7.28
N GLU A 292 -2.13 14.33 -7.58
CA GLU A 292 -3.14 15.36 -7.77
C GLU A 292 -4.40 14.99 -6.97
N SER A 293 -5.12 16.00 -6.47
CA SER A 293 -6.35 15.77 -5.69
C SER A 293 -7.36 14.91 -6.46
N LEU A 294 -7.86 13.88 -5.78
CA LEU A 294 -8.91 12.98 -6.28
C LEU A 294 -10.27 13.67 -6.39
N LEU A 295 -10.43 14.88 -5.83
CA LEU A 295 -11.63 15.68 -5.99
C LEU A 295 -11.74 16.32 -7.38
N ARG A 296 -10.72 16.17 -8.22
CA ARG A 296 -10.59 16.78 -9.55
C ARG A 296 -10.19 15.76 -10.61
N ILE A 297 -10.72 14.53 -10.52
CA ILE A 297 -10.39 13.49 -11.49
C ILE A 297 -11.03 13.83 -12.83
N ASP A 298 -10.22 13.84 -13.89
CA ASP A 298 -10.62 14.03 -15.28
C ASP A 298 -10.06 12.87 -16.14
N GLY A 299 -10.62 11.67 -15.96
CA GLY A 299 -10.22 10.45 -16.66
C GLY A 299 -9.05 9.69 -16.02
N ASP A 300 -8.52 8.72 -16.78
CA ASP A 300 -7.43 7.85 -16.33
C ASP A 300 -6.10 8.60 -16.30
N ARG A 301 -5.39 8.47 -15.19
CA ARG A 301 -4.04 9.03 -15.04
C ARG A 301 -3.00 7.92 -15.19
N PRO A 302 -1.92 8.12 -15.95
CA PRO A 302 -0.81 7.18 -15.95
C PRO A 302 -0.27 6.99 -14.52
N ALA A 303 -0.17 5.75 -14.08
CA ALA A 303 0.45 5.41 -12.80
C ALA A 303 1.85 4.87 -13.04
N VAL A 304 2.82 5.41 -12.31
CA VAL A 304 4.21 4.95 -12.32
C VAL A 304 4.46 4.08 -11.09
N ILE A 305 5.10 2.94 -11.27
CA ILE A 305 5.37 1.98 -10.21
C ILE A 305 6.86 1.66 -10.20
N ALA A 306 7.52 1.90 -9.08
CA ALA A 306 8.95 1.64 -8.91
C ALA A 306 9.18 0.32 -8.16
N GLY A 307 9.74 -0.67 -8.85
CA GLY A 307 10.24 -1.90 -8.25
C GLY A 307 11.66 -1.70 -7.75
N THR A 308 11.91 -2.06 -6.50
CA THR A 308 13.21 -1.86 -5.87
C THR A 308 13.72 -3.17 -5.26
N ASP A 309 15.03 -3.36 -5.31
CA ASP A 309 15.71 -4.45 -4.62
C ASP A 309 16.98 -3.90 -3.97
N MET A 310 17.18 -4.20 -2.68
CA MET A 310 18.35 -3.77 -1.90
C MET A 310 18.63 -2.25 -2.00
N GLY A 311 17.59 -1.43 -2.15
CA GLY A 311 17.73 0.02 -2.29
C GLY A 311 18.00 0.54 -3.71
N ALA A 312 18.14 -0.35 -4.67
CA ALA A 312 18.28 0.02 -6.07
C ALA A 312 16.93 -0.04 -6.80
N LEU A 313 16.70 0.87 -7.73
CA LEU A 313 15.59 0.79 -8.67
C LEU A 313 15.90 -0.32 -9.70
N THR A 314 15.18 -1.43 -9.63
CA THR A 314 15.40 -2.58 -10.51
C THR A 314 14.40 -2.66 -11.66
N LYS A 315 13.18 -2.18 -11.42
CA LYS A 315 12.11 -2.15 -12.43
C LYS A 315 11.35 -0.84 -12.36
N LEU A 316 10.83 -0.42 -13.50
CA LEU A 316 9.92 0.71 -13.58
C LEU A 316 8.73 0.32 -14.46
N ALA A 317 7.52 0.53 -13.98
CA ALA A 317 6.34 0.28 -14.79
C ALA A 317 5.49 1.53 -14.97
N VAL A 318 4.81 1.60 -16.10
CA VAL A 318 3.75 2.56 -16.38
C VAL A 318 2.46 1.80 -16.69
N ARG A 319 1.43 2.06 -15.90
CA ARG A 319 0.06 1.56 -16.14
C ARG A 319 -0.80 2.72 -16.62
N LYS A 320 -1.26 2.61 -17.84
CA LYS A 320 -2.24 3.53 -18.45
C LYS A 320 -3.24 2.69 -19.23
N PRO A 321 -4.44 2.49 -18.71
CA PRO A 321 -5.44 1.62 -19.33
C PRO A 321 -5.62 1.91 -20.83
N PRO A 322 -5.77 0.89 -21.67
CA PRO A 322 -5.79 -0.53 -21.31
C PRO A 322 -4.41 -1.20 -21.20
N TRP A 323 -3.32 -0.47 -21.21
CA TRP A 323 -1.97 -1.02 -21.26
C TRP A 323 -1.16 -0.81 -19.98
N LYS A 324 -0.24 -1.75 -19.76
CA LYS A 324 0.83 -1.67 -18.78
C LYS A 324 2.14 -2.08 -19.42
N LEU A 325 3.19 -1.32 -19.19
CA LEU A 325 4.57 -1.59 -19.63
C LEU A 325 5.45 -1.69 -18.39
N ILE A 326 6.27 -2.73 -18.31
CA ILE A 326 7.27 -2.94 -17.24
C ILE A 326 8.64 -2.98 -17.92
N LEU A 327 9.56 -2.14 -17.47
CA LEU A 327 10.95 -2.08 -17.89
C LEU A 327 11.84 -2.65 -16.78
N ASP A 328 12.66 -3.63 -17.11
CA ASP A 328 13.78 -4.03 -16.25
C ASP A 328 14.93 -3.05 -16.49
N VAL A 329 15.36 -2.36 -15.45
CA VAL A 329 16.28 -1.22 -15.55
C VAL A 329 17.68 -1.67 -15.91
N GLU A 330 18.11 -2.84 -15.43
CA GLU A 330 19.47 -3.34 -15.67
C GLU A 330 19.63 -3.91 -17.08
N SER A 331 18.72 -4.79 -17.49
CA SER A 331 18.81 -5.49 -18.76
C SER A 331 18.18 -4.72 -19.94
N GLY A 332 17.33 -3.71 -19.65
CA GLY A 332 16.52 -3.04 -20.66
C GLY A 332 15.39 -3.91 -21.23
N ALA A 333 15.12 -5.07 -20.64
CA ALA A 333 14.05 -5.94 -21.08
C ALA A 333 12.68 -5.34 -20.78
N GLU A 334 11.75 -5.46 -21.74
CA GLU A 334 10.40 -4.97 -21.61
C GLU A 334 9.39 -6.10 -21.52
N GLU A 335 8.40 -5.94 -20.64
CA GLU A 335 7.16 -6.70 -20.64
C GLU A 335 6.00 -5.72 -20.85
N ALA A 336 5.00 -6.09 -21.66
CA ALA A 336 3.82 -5.26 -21.82
C ALA A 336 2.55 -6.11 -21.92
N TYR A 337 1.47 -5.60 -21.33
CA TYR A 337 0.21 -6.30 -21.20
C TYR A 337 -0.96 -5.40 -21.56
N ASN A 338 -1.90 -5.93 -22.34
CA ASN A 338 -3.20 -5.28 -22.53
C ASN A 338 -4.17 -5.81 -21.46
N LEU A 339 -4.47 -5.02 -20.46
CA LEU A 339 -5.22 -5.44 -19.27
C LEU A 339 -6.70 -5.75 -19.56
N GLU A 340 -7.28 -5.24 -20.64
CA GLU A 340 -8.62 -5.63 -21.06
C GLU A 340 -8.65 -7.03 -21.70
N LEU A 341 -7.62 -7.40 -22.46
CA LEU A 341 -7.53 -8.67 -23.16
C LEU A 341 -6.84 -9.76 -22.33
N ASP A 342 -5.94 -9.36 -21.44
CA ASP A 342 -5.13 -10.22 -20.58
C ASP A 342 -5.05 -9.63 -19.15
N PRO A 343 -6.18 -9.60 -18.43
CA PRO A 343 -6.24 -8.99 -17.09
C PRO A 343 -5.39 -9.74 -16.03
N ARG A 344 -4.89 -10.92 -16.39
CA ARG A 344 -3.96 -11.69 -15.54
C ARG A 344 -2.50 -11.50 -15.94
N GLU A 345 -2.22 -10.67 -16.92
CA GLU A 345 -0.88 -10.35 -17.43
C GLU A 345 -0.01 -11.60 -17.69
N LEU A 346 -0.57 -12.61 -18.34
CA LEU A 346 0.10 -13.89 -18.62
C LEU A 346 0.89 -13.88 -19.93
N HIS A 347 0.56 -12.99 -20.86
CA HIS A 347 1.06 -12.99 -22.24
C HIS A 347 1.66 -11.64 -22.62
N SER A 348 2.93 -11.45 -22.30
CA SER A 348 3.66 -10.22 -22.63
C SER A 348 3.74 -9.97 -24.14
N ARG A 349 3.41 -8.72 -24.54
CA ARG A 349 3.40 -8.26 -25.93
C ARG A 349 4.05 -6.87 -26.08
N PRO A 350 5.36 -6.73 -25.80
CA PRO A 350 6.00 -5.42 -25.79
C PRO A 350 5.97 -4.73 -27.17
N ALA A 351 5.97 -5.50 -28.27
CA ALA A 351 5.88 -4.94 -29.63
C ALA A 351 4.54 -4.23 -29.90
N ASP A 352 3.48 -4.60 -29.21
CA ASP A 352 2.13 -4.07 -29.41
C ASP A 352 1.84 -2.86 -28.47
N ALA A 353 2.71 -2.59 -27.48
CA ALA A 353 2.54 -1.52 -26.53
C ALA A 353 2.60 -0.13 -27.19
N PRO A 354 1.69 0.79 -26.84
CA PRO A 354 1.74 2.16 -27.33
C PRO A 354 3.09 2.83 -27.04
N PRO A 355 3.69 3.55 -28.02
CA PRO A 355 4.98 4.23 -27.85
C PRO A 355 4.98 5.22 -26.67
N GLU A 356 3.85 5.85 -26.38
CA GLU A 356 3.68 6.79 -25.27
C GLU A 356 4.07 6.19 -23.90
N LEU A 357 3.83 4.89 -23.67
CA LEU A 357 4.24 4.25 -22.41
C LEU A 357 5.75 4.22 -22.26
N ARG A 358 6.49 4.00 -23.36
CA ARG A 358 7.95 4.07 -23.36
C ARG A 358 8.44 5.49 -23.09
N GLU A 359 7.80 6.48 -23.72
CA GLU A 359 8.15 7.89 -23.49
C GLU A 359 7.99 8.26 -22.01
N ILE A 360 6.93 7.78 -21.36
CA ILE A 360 6.71 8.02 -19.93
C ILE A 360 7.78 7.28 -19.11
N VAL A 361 7.95 5.97 -19.33
CA VAL A 361 8.88 5.15 -18.52
C VAL A 361 10.33 5.65 -18.61
N PHE A 362 10.78 6.05 -19.80
CA PHE A 362 12.16 6.57 -19.97
C PHE A 362 12.32 7.97 -19.36
N ARG A 363 11.31 8.84 -19.46
CA ARG A 363 11.33 10.14 -18.78
C ARG A 363 11.42 9.96 -17.26
N GLU A 364 10.65 9.07 -16.67
CA GLU A 364 10.67 8.78 -15.24
C GLU A 364 12.01 8.13 -14.82
N LEU A 365 12.59 7.27 -15.66
CA LEU A 365 13.90 6.69 -15.41
C LEU A 365 15.02 7.74 -15.44
N GLU A 366 14.97 8.71 -16.35
CA GLU A 366 15.92 9.83 -16.40
C GLU A 366 15.84 10.73 -15.17
N SER A 367 14.65 10.86 -14.57
CA SER A 367 14.42 11.67 -13.37
C SER A 367 14.76 10.93 -12.07
N ALA A 368 14.93 9.60 -12.11
CA ALA A 368 15.22 8.81 -10.94
C ALA A 368 16.59 9.19 -10.35
N GLU A 369 16.61 9.54 -9.07
CA GLU A 369 17.87 9.65 -8.33
C GLU A 369 18.45 8.25 -8.12
N ARG A 370 19.62 7.99 -8.70
CA ARG A 370 20.34 6.74 -8.46
C ARG A 370 20.98 6.79 -7.10
N HIS A 371 20.38 6.12 -6.15
CA HIS A 371 20.97 5.90 -4.85
C HIS A 371 21.90 4.69 -4.95
N GLU A 372 23.22 4.92 -4.96
CA GLU A 372 24.21 3.84 -4.83
C GLU A 372 24.40 3.57 -3.34
N LEU A 373 24.04 2.36 -2.89
CA LEU A 373 24.29 1.91 -1.52
C LEU A 373 25.80 1.77 -1.29
N THR A 374 26.25 2.14 -0.11
CA THR A 374 27.58 1.79 0.37
C THR A 374 27.64 0.32 0.78
N GLU A 375 28.82 -0.30 0.80
CA GLU A 375 29.01 -1.69 1.27
C GLU A 375 28.45 -1.92 2.70
N GLU A 376 28.48 -0.89 3.55
CA GLU A 376 27.95 -0.94 4.92
C GLU A 376 26.43 -0.93 4.94
N GLU A 377 25.80 -0.16 4.08
CA GLU A 377 24.34 -0.11 3.89
C GLU A 377 23.83 -1.43 3.29
N GLU A 378 24.51 -1.99 2.28
CA GLU A 378 24.18 -3.32 1.72
C GLU A 378 24.25 -4.42 2.77
N ALA A 379 25.30 -4.45 3.60
CA ALA A 379 25.43 -5.42 4.68
C ALA A 379 24.33 -5.27 5.74
N THR A 380 23.92 -4.05 6.04
CA THR A 380 22.85 -3.74 6.99
C THR A 380 21.49 -4.18 6.46
N VAL A 381 21.20 -3.90 5.20
CA VAL A 381 19.97 -4.33 4.50
C VAL A 381 19.91 -5.85 4.45
N ALA A 382 20.99 -6.54 4.04
CA ALA A 382 21.05 -7.99 3.98
C ALA A 382 20.79 -8.64 5.34
N LYS A 383 21.39 -8.09 6.41
CA LYS A 383 21.13 -8.57 7.78
C LYS A 383 19.67 -8.41 8.18
N ARG A 384 19.05 -7.29 7.87
CA ARG A 384 17.63 -7.05 8.21
C ARG A 384 16.68 -7.92 7.41
N LEU A 385 16.94 -8.13 6.12
CA LEU A 385 16.17 -9.06 5.30
C LEU A 385 16.26 -10.48 5.87
N SER A 386 17.45 -10.90 6.31
CA SER A 386 17.63 -12.15 7.03
C SER A 386 16.86 -12.19 8.35
N ASP A 387 16.91 -11.10 9.13
CA ASP A 387 16.20 -10.98 10.40
C ASP A 387 14.66 -10.98 10.23
N LEU A 388 14.17 -10.56 9.07
CA LEU A 388 12.76 -10.55 8.68
C LEU A 388 12.36 -11.84 7.93
N GLY A 389 13.31 -12.76 7.68
CA GLY A 389 13.07 -14.03 6.99
C GLY A 389 12.80 -13.89 5.50
N TYR A 390 13.36 -12.85 4.85
CA TYR A 390 13.34 -12.69 3.39
C TYR A 390 14.60 -13.26 2.72
N LEU A 391 15.69 -13.52 3.47
CA LEU A 391 16.93 -14.15 3.03
C LEU A 391 17.23 -15.40 3.86
#